data_6919173a5af0812ab12fdc0c4ebd5e32
#
_entry.id   6919173a5af0812ab12fdc0c4ebd5e32
#
_cell.length_a   1.000
_cell.length_b   1.000
_cell.length_c   1.000
_cell.angle_alpha   90.00
_cell.angle_beta   90.00
_cell.angle_gamma   90.00
#
_symmetry.space_group_name_H-M   'P 1'
#
loop_
_entity.id
_entity.type
_entity.pdbx_description
1 polymer ?
#
loop_
_entity_poly.entity_id
_entity_poly.type
_entity_poly.pdbx_seq_one_letter_code
_entity_poly.pdbx_strand_id
1 'polypeptide(L)'
;MEAIKWNSDSITVLNAQLLPDKSYYHNYKNFREIGAAVEAKIIPGTVSRAIAVVMSASLTAEQSVNLKADQFKEHLLFVVDYFEKITLANPLTGGILSKLRNEVAGSSNNTETVKKFKEMSVSFFSDLHDRCAAVAENVQHTMVSGESILLFSAAGSSLAAPAGGFITSALIAAKKNDKQIS
;
A
#
# COMPACT_ATOMS: atom_id res chain seq x y z
N MET A 1 -1.43 -2.77 14.63
CA MET A 1 -0.68 -3.81 13.86
C MET A 1 -0.46 -3.25 12.48
N GLU A 2 0.78 -3.17 12.01
CA GLU A 2 1.12 -2.64 10.69
C GLU A 2 1.29 -3.83 9.73
N ALA A 3 0.46 -3.90 8.70
CA ALA A 3 0.43 -5.07 7.81
C ALA A 3 1.57 -5.06 6.78
N ILE A 4 2.05 -3.88 6.41
CA ILE A 4 3.20 -3.71 5.51
C ILE A 4 4.11 -2.65 6.11
N LYS A 5 5.40 -2.97 6.21
CA LYS A 5 6.39 -2.09 6.83
C LYS A 5 7.64 -2.03 5.97
N TRP A 6 8.15 -0.81 5.76
CA TRP A 6 9.44 -0.58 5.13
C TRP A 6 10.57 -0.73 6.16
N ASN A 7 11.55 -1.51 5.81
CA ASN A 7 12.85 -1.55 6.50
C ASN A 7 13.91 -0.92 5.57
N SER A 8 15.13 -0.75 6.05
CA SER A 8 16.19 -0.12 5.27
C SER A 8 16.50 -0.82 3.94
N ASP A 9 16.39 -2.16 3.89
CA ASP A 9 16.79 -3.01 2.75
C ASP A 9 15.73 -4.01 2.30
N SER A 10 14.53 -3.92 2.87
CA SER A 10 13.49 -4.94 2.70
C SER A 10 12.10 -4.41 3.06
N ILE A 11 11.08 -5.15 2.67
CA ILE A 11 9.69 -4.88 2.99
C ILE A 11 9.13 -6.06 3.78
N THR A 12 8.70 -5.80 5.00
CA THR A 12 8.04 -6.79 5.85
C THR A 12 6.54 -6.76 5.61
N VAL A 13 5.95 -7.91 5.35
CA VAL A 13 4.52 -8.04 5.04
C VAL A 13 3.87 -9.12 5.90
N LEU A 14 2.73 -8.78 6.50
CA LEU A 14 1.89 -9.74 7.23
C LEU A 14 1.23 -10.70 6.24
N ASN A 15 1.37 -12.00 6.50
CA ASN A 15 0.67 -13.03 5.72
C ASN A 15 -0.80 -13.08 6.13
N ALA A 16 -1.66 -12.49 5.33
CA ALA A 16 -3.09 -12.40 5.60
C ALA A 16 -3.81 -13.76 5.53
N GLN A 17 -3.23 -14.76 4.85
CA GLN A 17 -3.83 -16.10 4.73
C GLN A 17 -3.80 -16.89 6.05
N LEU A 18 -2.90 -16.50 6.96
CA LEU A 18 -2.75 -17.18 8.26
C LEU A 18 -3.57 -16.54 9.38
N LEU A 19 -4.27 -15.45 9.08
CA LEU A 19 -5.16 -14.80 10.05
C LEU A 19 -6.51 -15.55 10.14
N PRO A 20 -7.18 -15.57 11.30
CA PRO A 20 -6.75 -14.96 12.57
C PRO A 20 -5.80 -15.82 13.42
N ASP A 21 -5.58 -17.08 13.01
CA ASP A 21 -4.93 -18.10 13.84
C ASP A 21 -3.47 -17.76 14.17
N LYS A 22 -2.76 -17.14 13.20
CA LYS A 22 -1.35 -16.84 13.35
C LYS A 22 -0.97 -15.51 12.68
N SER A 23 -0.29 -14.64 13.42
CA SER A 23 0.37 -13.46 12.86
C SER A 23 1.78 -13.84 12.42
N TYR A 24 2.00 -13.98 11.14
CA TYR A 24 3.29 -14.31 10.55
C TYR A 24 3.70 -13.26 9.54
N TYR A 25 4.95 -12.85 9.59
CA TYR A 25 5.50 -11.81 8.72
C TYR A 25 6.57 -12.39 7.81
N HIS A 26 6.46 -12.08 6.53
CA HIS A 26 7.50 -12.33 5.54
C HIS A 26 8.35 -11.08 5.35
N ASN A 27 9.64 -11.28 5.09
CA ASN A 27 10.56 -10.20 4.76
C ASN A 27 11.05 -10.38 3.31
N TYR A 28 10.67 -9.45 2.45
CA TYR A 28 10.97 -9.48 1.02
C TYR A 28 12.05 -8.47 0.67
N LYS A 29 13.05 -8.89 -0.11
CA LYS A 29 14.23 -8.09 -0.45
C LYS A 29 14.25 -7.58 -1.87
N ASN A 30 13.34 -8.03 -2.72
CA ASN A 30 13.28 -7.62 -4.13
C ASN A 30 11.85 -7.62 -4.64
N PHE A 31 11.65 -6.95 -5.79
CA PHE A 31 10.33 -6.79 -6.40
C PHE A 31 9.69 -8.11 -6.86
N ARG A 32 10.49 -9.12 -7.22
CA ARG A 32 9.98 -10.43 -7.68
C ARG A 32 9.34 -11.21 -6.54
N GLU A 33 9.96 -11.17 -5.36
CA GLU A 33 9.39 -11.79 -4.16
C GLU A 33 8.06 -11.13 -3.76
N ILE A 34 7.98 -9.79 -3.84
CA ILE A 34 6.74 -9.05 -3.63
C ILE A 34 5.69 -9.41 -4.69
N GLY A 35 6.07 -9.50 -5.96
CA GLY A 35 5.18 -9.91 -7.03
C GLY A 35 4.61 -11.31 -6.82
N ALA A 36 5.45 -12.28 -6.48
CA ALA A 36 5.02 -13.62 -6.15
C ALA A 36 4.05 -13.65 -4.95
N ALA A 37 4.28 -12.80 -3.93
CA ALA A 37 3.38 -12.67 -2.78
C ALA A 37 2.02 -12.05 -3.16
N VAL A 38 1.99 -11.13 -4.14
CA VAL A 38 0.76 -10.57 -4.70
C VAL A 38 -0.03 -11.64 -5.45
N GLU A 39 0.62 -12.41 -6.33
CA GLU A 39 0.01 -13.50 -7.11
C GLU A 39 -0.50 -14.62 -6.21
N ALA A 40 0.27 -14.99 -5.19
CA ALA A 40 -0.11 -15.99 -4.19
C ALA A 40 -1.18 -15.50 -3.19
N LYS A 41 -1.68 -14.26 -3.33
CA LYS A 41 -2.67 -13.64 -2.43
C LYS A 41 -2.21 -13.53 -0.95
N ILE A 42 -0.92 -13.62 -0.68
CA ILE A 42 -0.34 -13.31 0.63
C ILE A 42 -0.56 -11.82 0.94
N ILE A 43 -0.53 -10.97 -0.10
CA ILE A 43 -0.87 -9.55 -0.06
C ILE A 43 -2.24 -9.37 -0.73
N PRO A 44 -3.34 -9.54 0.00
CA PRO A 44 -4.67 -9.40 -0.57
C PRO A 44 -5.13 -7.94 -0.62
N GLY A 45 -6.15 -7.70 -1.44
CA GLY A 45 -6.84 -6.41 -1.49
C GLY A 45 -6.12 -5.34 -2.32
N THR A 46 -6.91 -4.38 -2.77
CA THR A 46 -6.49 -3.32 -3.69
C THR A 46 -5.44 -2.39 -3.07
N VAL A 47 -5.70 -1.94 -1.84
CA VAL A 47 -4.86 -0.98 -1.13
C VAL A 47 -3.52 -1.61 -0.75
N SER A 48 -3.54 -2.82 -0.17
CA SER A 48 -2.32 -3.52 0.24
C SER A 48 -1.39 -3.77 -0.94
N ARG A 49 -1.95 -4.17 -2.09
CA ARG A 49 -1.19 -4.35 -3.34
C ARG A 49 -0.57 -3.05 -3.82
N ALA A 50 -1.32 -1.96 -3.82
CA ALA A 50 -0.82 -0.66 -4.26
C ALA A 50 0.34 -0.18 -3.37
N ILE A 51 0.23 -0.34 -2.05
CA ILE A 51 1.29 -0.03 -1.10
C ILE A 51 2.53 -0.90 -1.38
N ALA A 52 2.35 -2.21 -1.52
CA ALA A 52 3.43 -3.14 -1.79
C ALA A 52 4.17 -2.80 -3.11
N VAL A 53 3.43 -2.42 -4.15
CA VAL A 53 3.99 -2.03 -5.45
C VAL A 53 4.83 -0.76 -5.34
N VAL A 54 4.31 0.31 -4.74
CA VAL A 54 5.05 1.57 -4.65
C VAL A 54 6.30 1.44 -3.76
N MET A 55 6.19 0.72 -2.66
CA MET A 55 7.35 0.42 -1.80
C MET A 55 8.39 -0.44 -2.54
N SER A 56 7.94 -1.46 -3.27
CA SER A 56 8.83 -2.33 -4.04
C SER A 56 9.57 -1.60 -5.16
N ALA A 57 8.89 -0.70 -5.87
CA ALA A 57 9.50 0.15 -6.87
C ALA A 57 10.57 1.07 -6.26
N SER A 58 10.28 1.67 -5.10
CA SER A 58 11.24 2.51 -4.38
C SER A 58 12.45 1.73 -3.86
N LEU A 59 12.22 0.53 -3.32
CA LEU A 59 13.31 -0.36 -2.89
C LEU A 59 14.21 -0.75 -4.07
N THR A 60 13.61 -1.08 -5.22
CA THR A 60 14.37 -1.41 -6.44
C THR A 60 15.16 -0.21 -6.96
N ALA A 61 14.60 0.99 -6.90
CA ALA A 61 15.30 2.21 -7.29
C ALA A 61 16.55 2.45 -6.40
N GLU A 62 16.44 2.24 -5.08
CA GLU A 62 17.58 2.32 -4.17
C GLU A 62 18.66 1.30 -4.50
N GLN A 63 18.28 0.04 -4.70
CA GLN A 63 19.20 -1.05 -5.00
C GLN A 63 19.92 -0.87 -6.33
N SER A 64 19.32 -0.13 -7.26
CA SER A 64 19.82 0.09 -8.63
C SER A 64 20.52 1.44 -8.81
N VAL A 65 20.60 2.30 -7.80
CA VAL A 65 21.07 3.69 -7.92
C VAL A 65 22.44 3.84 -8.58
N ASN A 66 23.32 2.85 -8.41
CA ASN A 66 24.69 2.85 -8.94
C ASN A 66 24.80 2.33 -10.38
N LEU A 67 23.70 1.93 -11.02
CA LEU A 67 23.69 1.55 -12.42
C LEU A 67 23.94 2.78 -13.33
N LYS A 68 24.38 2.53 -14.57
CA LYS A 68 24.41 3.59 -15.60
C LYS A 68 22.97 4.08 -15.84
N ALA A 69 22.82 5.37 -16.18
CA ALA A 69 21.52 6.03 -16.29
C ALA A 69 20.51 5.25 -17.18
N ASP A 70 20.96 4.77 -18.34
CA ASP A 70 20.09 4.03 -19.25
C ASP A 70 19.68 2.67 -18.66
N GLN A 71 20.60 1.94 -18.06
CA GLN A 71 20.34 0.66 -17.39
C GLN A 71 19.41 0.83 -16.19
N PHE A 72 19.58 1.91 -15.43
CA PHE A 72 18.70 2.25 -14.31
C PHE A 72 17.26 2.47 -14.78
N LYS A 73 17.08 3.30 -15.83
CA LYS A 73 15.76 3.58 -16.40
C LYS A 73 15.11 2.31 -16.94
N GLU A 74 15.85 1.54 -17.74
CA GLU A 74 15.36 0.28 -18.30
C GLU A 74 14.92 -0.69 -17.19
N HIS A 75 15.73 -0.80 -16.14
CA HIS A 75 15.40 -1.67 -14.99
C HIS A 75 14.14 -1.22 -14.27
N LEU A 76 13.96 0.07 -14.01
CA LEU A 76 12.76 0.59 -13.35
C LEU A 76 11.51 0.45 -14.23
N LEU A 77 11.62 0.68 -15.54
CA LEU A 77 10.51 0.45 -16.46
C LEU A 77 10.12 -1.03 -16.50
N PHE A 78 11.10 -1.93 -16.49
CA PHE A 78 10.83 -3.37 -16.37
C PHE A 78 10.05 -3.72 -15.10
N VAL A 79 10.38 -3.11 -13.96
CA VAL A 79 9.65 -3.33 -12.70
C VAL A 79 8.21 -2.81 -12.79
N VAL A 80 8.00 -1.65 -13.39
CA VAL A 80 6.66 -1.09 -13.63
C VAL A 80 5.85 -2.03 -14.52
N ASP A 81 6.41 -2.47 -15.65
CA ASP A 81 5.75 -3.40 -16.59
C ASP A 81 5.41 -4.74 -15.93
N TYR A 82 6.30 -5.24 -15.07
CA TYR A 82 6.08 -6.46 -14.31
C TYR A 82 4.86 -6.33 -13.40
N PHE A 83 4.78 -5.23 -12.62
CA PHE A 83 3.65 -5.01 -11.74
C PHE A 83 2.35 -4.70 -12.49
N GLU A 84 2.39 -4.04 -13.64
CA GLU A 84 1.21 -3.86 -14.50
C GLU A 84 0.61 -5.22 -14.89
N LYS A 85 1.43 -6.18 -15.28
CA LYS A 85 0.98 -7.52 -15.69
C LYS A 85 0.29 -8.29 -14.56
N ILE A 86 0.86 -8.26 -13.35
CA ILE A 86 0.33 -9.06 -12.22
C ILE A 86 -0.78 -8.36 -11.44
N THR A 87 -0.97 -7.05 -11.63
CA THR A 87 -2.00 -6.28 -10.94
C THR A 87 -3.11 -5.78 -11.86
N LEU A 88 -3.26 -6.39 -13.03
CA LEU A 88 -4.28 -6.06 -14.03
C LEU A 88 -5.65 -5.78 -13.40
N ALA A 89 -6.34 -4.74 -13.88
CA ALA A 89 -7.66 -4.30 -13.46
C ALA A 89 -7.77 -3.65 -12.06
N ASN A 90 -6.66 -3.23 -11.45
CA ASN A 90 -6.70 -2.44 -10.22
C ASN A 90 -6.45 -0.94 -10.52
N PRO A 91 -7.48 -0.07 -10.54
CA PRO A 91 -7.31 1.34 -10.91
C PRO A 91 -6.36 2.10 -10.00
N LEU A 92 -6.33 1.76 -8.70
CA LEU A 92 -5.42 2.40 -7.75
C LEU A 92 -3.97 2.08 -8.06
N THR A 93 -3.66 0.80 -8.31
CA THR A 93 -2.31 0.37 -8.69
C THR A 93 -1.91 0.92 -10.06
N GLY A 94 -2.82 0.90 -11.04
CA GLY A 94 -2.57 1.47 -12.37
C GLY A 94 -2.24 2.96 -12.32
N GLY A 95 -2.95 3.74 -11.51
CA GLY A 95 -2.66 5.16 -11.30
C GLY A 95 -1.27 5.42 -10.72
N ILE A 96 -0.83 4.56 -9.77
CA ILE A 96 0.52 4.64 -9.18
C ILE A 96 1.59 4.26 -10.20
N LEU A 97 1.40 3.15 -10.92
CA LEU A 97 2.36 2.69 -11.92
C LEU A 97 2.54 3.72 -13.05
N SER A 98 1.45 4.38 -13.49
CA SER A 98 1.54 5.47 -14.45
C SER A 98 2.37 6.64 -13.93
N LYS A 99 2.22 7.03 -12.67
CA LYS A 99 3.03 8.09 -12.05
C LYS A 99 4.51 7.68 -11.98
N LEU A 100 4.81 6.45 -11.55
CA LEU A 100 6.17 5.92 -11.50
C LEU A 100 6.81 5.91 -12.90
N ARG A 101 6.09 5.47 -13.93
CA ARG A 101 6.54 5.48 -15.32
C ARG A 101 6.90 6.88 -15.81
N ASN A 102 6.03 7.87 -15.56
CA ASN A 102 6.27 9.26 -15.93
C ASN A 102 7.50 9.83 -15.22
N GLU A 103 7.71 9.50 -13.96
CA GLU A 103 8.88 9.94 -13.22
C GLU A 103 10.17 9.35 -13.78
N VAL A 104 10.19 8.06 -14.14
CA VAL A 104 11.35 7.44 -14.80
C VAL A 104 11.63 8.09 -16.15
N ALA A 105 10.59 8.37 -16.94
CA ALA A 105 10.74 9.01 -18.25
C ALA A 105 11.33 10.44 -18.14
N GLY A 106 10.92 11.21 -17.14
CA GLY A 106 11.41 12.58 -16.90
C GLY A 106 12.74 12.65 -16.13
N SER A 107 13.27 11.51 -15.70
CA SER A 107 14.46 11.48 -14.86
C SER A 107 15.73 11.85 -15.63
N SER A 108 16.54 12.72 -15.05
CA SER A 108 17.90 13.07 -15.51
C SER A 108 19.01 12.52 -14.60
N ASN A 109 18.65 12.07 -13.39
CA ASN A 109 19.60 11.64 -12.36
C ASN A 109 19.01 10.51 -11.50
N ASN A 110 19.76 9.40 -11.37
CA ASN A 110 19.34 8.24 -10.58
C ASN A 110 19.00 8.60 -9.13
N THR A 111 19.86 9.37 -8.48
CA THR A 111 19.68 9.75 -7.06
C THR A 111 18.41 10.59 -6.85
N GLU A 112 18.13 11.49 -7.78
CA GLU A 112 16.90 12.29 -7.75
C GLU A 112 15.66 11.41 -7.95
N THR A 113 15.72 10.45 -8.86
CA THR A 113 14.64 9.49 -9.09
C THR A 113 14.36 8.63 -7.84
N VAL A 114 15.41 8.14 -7.19
CA VAL A 114 15.29 7.40 -5.93
C VAL A 114 14.60 8.25 -4.86
N LYS A 115 15.01 9.51 -4.71
CA LYS A 115 14.39 10.44 -3.76
C LYS A 115 12.90 10.63 -4.06
N LYS A 116 12.54 10.88 -5.31
CA LYS A 116 11.13 11.04 -5.73
C LYS A 116 10.30 9.78 -5.51
N PHE A 117 10.84 8.59 -5.78
CA PHE A 117 10.15 7.34 -5.52
C PHE A 117 9.86 7.15 -4.03
N LYS A 118 10.81 7.49 -3.16
CA LYS A 118 10.60 7.49 -1.71
C LYS A 118 9.52 8.49 -1.28
N GLU A 119 9.59 9.71 -1.79
CA GLU A 119 8.59 10.75 -1.52
C GLU A 119 7.20 10.30 -1.99
N MET A 120 7.10 9.67 -3.16
CA MET A 120 5.84 9.09 -3.65
C MET A 120 5.31 7.98 -2.74
N SER A 121 6.19 7.14 -2.18
CA SER A 121 5.79 6.09 -1.23
C SER A 121 5.25 6.69 0.07
N VAL A 122 5.91 7.69 0.60
CA VAL A 122 5.52 8.38 1.84
C VAL A 122 4.21 9.15 1.62
N SER A 123 4.12 9.95 0.54
CA SER A 123 2.92 10.73 0.24
C SER A 123 1.71 9.83 -0.02
N PHE A 124 1.91 8.71 -0.72
CA PHE A 124 0.83 7.76 -0.95
C PHE A 124 0.25 7.19 0.36
N PHE A 125 1.11 6.90 1.33
CA PHE A 125 0.69 6.44 2.65
C PHE A 125 -0.05 7.53 3.43
N SER A 126 0.47 8.77 3.41
CA SER A 126 -0.17 9.92 4.06
C SER A 126 -1.53 10.21 3.43
N ASP A 127 -1.61 10.29 2.10
CA ASP A 127 -2.87 10.52 1.37
C ASP A 127 -3.93 9.47 1.69
N LEU A 128 -3.53 8.20 1.80
CA LEU A 128 -4.45 7.13 2.21
C LEU A 128 -4.94 7.31 3.64
N HIS A 129 -4.05 7.70 4.55
CA HIS A 129 -4.41 7.98 5.94
C HIS A 129 -5.43 9.10 6.03
N ASP A 130 -5.17 10.22 5.37
CA ASP A 130 -6.01 11.41 5.39
C ASP A 130 -7.39 11.13 4.77
N ARG A 131 -7.42 10.38 3.66
CA ARG A 131 -8.69 9.93 3.05
C ARG A 131 -9.48 9.00 3.96
N CYS A 132 -8.82 8.04 4.62
CA CYS A 132 -9.48 7.17 5.59
C CYS A 132 -10.05 7.96 6.77
N ALA A 133 -9.32 8.96 7.28
CA ALA A 133 -9.76 9.82 8.36
C ALA A 133 -10.98 10.67 7.93
N ALA A 134 -10.93 11.31 6.76
CA ALA A 134 -12.02 12.11 6.24
C ALA A 134 -13.31 11.30 6.01
N VAL A 135 -13.18 10.08 5.44
CA VAL A 135 -14.33 9.18 5.28
C VAL A 135 -14.87 8.73 6.62
N ALA A 136 -13.98 8.42 7.59
CA ALA A 136 -14.39 8.02 8.93
C ALA A 136 -15.16 9.13 9.66
N GLU A 137 -14.72 10.38 9.53
CA GLU A 137 -15.40 11.55 10.06
C GLU A 137 -16.81 11.72 9.47
N ASN A 138 -16.94 11.62 8.17
CA ASN A 138 -18.26 11.71 7.50
C ASN A 138 -19.19 10.57 7.91
N VAL A 139 -18.68 9.33 7.95
CA VAL A 139 -19.50 8.16 8.31
C VAL A 139 -19.97 8.21 9.75
N GLN A 140 -19.11 8.64 10.70
CA GLN A 140 -19.53 8.76 12.11
C GLN A 140 -20.70 9.71 12.33
N HIS A 141 -20.84 10.76 11.51
CA HIS A 141 -21.96 11.69 11.60
C HIS A 141 -23.29 11.06 11.23
N THR A 142 -23.28 10.00 10.41
CA THR A 142 -24.48 9.26 10.05
C THR A 142 -24.89 8.20 11.08
N MET A 143 -23.99 7.84 12.00
CA MET A 143 -24.25 6.84 13.04
C MET A 143 -25.07 7.41 14.17
N VAL A 144 -26.14 6.76 14.58
CA VAL A 144 -26.97 7.14 15.72
C VAL A 144 -26.65 6.25 16.92
N SER A 145 -26.63 6.82 18.13
CA SER A 145 -26.40 6.06 19.36
C SER A 145 -27.53 5.08 19.60
N GLY A 146 -27.18 3.81 19.94
CA GLY A 146 -28.13 2.72 20.15
C GLY A 146 -28.41 1.88 18.90
N GLU A 147 -27.85 2.25 17.74
CA GLU A 147 -27.98 1.44 16.53
C GLU A 147 -27.01 0.24 16.52
N SER A 148 -27.47 -0.85 15.88
CA SER A 148 -26.63 -1.99 15.53
C SER A 148 -26.14 -1.82 14.09
N ILE A 149 -24.82 -1.95 13.89
CA ILE A 149 -24.19 -1.73 12.58
C ILE A 149 -23.59 -3.02 12.08
N LEU A 150 -24.11 -3.51 10.93
CA LEU A 150 -23.49 -4.60 10.21
C LEU A 150 -22.36 -4.09 9.32
N LEU A 151 -21.14 -4.55 9.60
CA LEU A 151 -19.96 -4.19 8.80
C LEU A 151 -19.61 -5.30 7.82
N PHE A 152 -19.48 -4.93 6.55
CA PHE A 152 -18.92 -5.81 5.54
C PHE A 152 -17.61 -5.21 5.01
N SER A 153 -16.51 -5.95 5.16
CA SER A 153 -15.21 -5.57 4.62
C SER A 153 -14.64 -6.72 3.80
N ALA A 154 -14.25 -6.44 2.57
CA ALA A 154 -13.50 -7.41 1.78
C ALA A 154 -12.16 -7.72 2.45
N ALA A 155 -11.86 -9.00 2.63
CA ALA A 155 -10.62 -9.46 3.25
C ALA A 155 -9.39 -8.80 2.63
N GLY A 156 -8.53 -8.24 3.45
CA GLY A 156 -7.26 -7.63 3.03
C GLY A 156 -7.30 -6.17 2.63
N SER A 157 -8.45 -5.58 2.32
CA SER A 157 -8.50 -4.15 1.97
C SER A 157 -8.24 -3.25 3.18
N SER A 158 -8.55 -3.71 4.38
CA SER A 158 -8.38 -2.98 5.63
C SER A 158 -7.04 -3.25 6.34
N LEU A 159 -6.33 -4.34 6.01
CA LEU A 159 -5.12 -4.73 6.75
C LEU A 159 -3.95 -3.78 6.58
N ALA A 160 -3.78 -3.21 5.40
CA ALA A 160 -2.69 -2.27 5.10
C ALA A 160 -3.12 -0.81 5.18
N ALA A 161 -4.43 -0.55 5.28
CA ALA A 161 -4.91 0.81 5.49
C ALA A 161 -4.64 1.24 6.94
N PRO A 162 -4.30 2.53 7.17
CA PRO A 162 -4.13 3.05 8.52
C PRO A 162 -5.33 2.73 9.41
N ALA A 163 -5.07 2.32 10.65
CA ALA A 163 -6.10 1.97 11.65
C ALA A 163 -7.12 0.89 11.19
N GLY A 164 -6.75 0.02 10.23
CA GLY A 164 -7.65 -1.03 9.74
C GLY A 164 -8.65 -0.58 8.68
N GLY A 165 -8.44 0.58 8.08
CA GLY A 165 -9.28 1.16 7.03
C GLY A 165 -10.36 2.11 7.56
N PHE A 166 -11.08 2.75 6.62
CA PHE A 166 -12.03 3.81 6.96
C PHE A 166 -13.20 3.33 7.85
N ILE A 167 -13.68 2.11 7.70
CA ILE A 167 -14.78 1.57 8.50
C ILE A 167 -14.36 1.44 9.98
N THR A 168 -13.21 0.82 10.24
CA THR A 168 -12.67 0.70 11.60
C THR A 168 -12.37 2.07 12.20
N SER A 169 -11.82 2.99 11.40
CA SER A 169 -11.57 4.36 11.84
C SER A 169 -12.86 5.09 12.19
N ALA A 170 -13.95 4.89 11.43
CA ALA A 170 -15.25 5.47 11.71
C ALA A 170 -15.86 4.96 13.05
N LEU A 171 -15.75 3.65 13.31
CA LEU A 171 -16.19 3.07 14.58
C LEU A 171 -15.39 3.60 15.78
N ILE A 172 -14.07 3.70 15.63
CA ILE A 172 -13.20 4.27 16.67
C ILE A 172 -13.58 5.72 16.93
N ALA A 173 -13.82 6.51 15.88
CA ALA A 173 -14.23 7.91 16.00
C ALA A 173 -15.61 8.04 16.67
N ALA A 174 -16.58 7.20 16.26
CA ALA A 174 -17.91 7.19 16.88
C ALA A 174 -17.86 6.84 18.37
N LYS A 175 -17.05 5.82 18.75
CA LYS A 175 -16.84 5.47 20.16
C LYS A 175 -16.15 6.57 20.98
N LYS A 176 -15.20 7.29 20.39
CA LYS A 176 -14.56 8.45 21.04
C LYS A 176 -15.53 9.60 21.29
N ASN A 177 -16.60 9.70 20.50
CA ASN A 177 -17.67 10.68 20.64
C ASN A 177 -18.86 10.13 21.45
N ASP A 178 -18.62 9.17 22.35
CA ASP A 178 -19.57 8.57 23.28
C ASP A 178 -20.82 7.93 22.62
N LYS A 179 -20.73 7.57 21.34
CA LYS A 179 -21.80 6.85 20.67
C LYS A 179 -21.78 5.37 21.09
N GLN A 180 -22.90 4.91 21.62
CA GLN A 180 -23.11 3.48 21.93
C GLN A 180 -23.50 2.75 20.64
N ILE A 181 -22.58 1.95 20.11
CA ILE A 181 -22.76 1.18 18.87
C ILE A 181 -22.45 -0.27 19.15
N SER A 182 -23.34 -1.17 18.78
CA SER A 182 -23.21 -2.62 18.89
C SER A 182 -22.97 -3.29 17.52
#